data_f3f39a083f3fcbdecd28b32a3bc5a80e
#
_entry.id   f3f39a083f3fcbdecd28b32a3bc5a80e
#
_cell.length_a   1.000
_cell.length_b   1.000
_cell.length_c   1.000
_cell.angle_alpha   90.00
_cell.angle_beta   90.00
_cell.angle_gamma   90.00
#
_symmetry.space_group_name_H-M   'P 1'
#
loop_
_entity.id
_entity.type
_entity.pdbx_description
1 polymer ?
#
loop_
_entity_poly.entity_id
_entity_poly.type
_entity_poly.pdbx_seq_one_letter_code
_entity_poly.pdbx_strand_id
1 'polypeptide(L)'
;MATQHIQSTYEVLAKDIQSLGIDTVFGLISDDTALFVTALDMIGVQFHGARHENTAITMAEGYASTSGRLGIAVVGRGPATANGMHGAVYANRTGSPVLIIYGDAPIADGHINTLGPDYKEFNSTMVLSAAGLQVFRATSPKGARTALADAVATAQLGNAVALLLPTSVQLEKFEVKDDVAVSPAIPDPPRCEKATPQTISTTAELLNKSRRPLIVAGVGAHRAGADQALEKLADRIGALLITSVRAKDMFGVILITSVSLVHSRIQSRGASLTKRTAYLSSVPV
;
A
#
# COMPACT_ATOMS: atom_id res chain seq x y z
N MET A 1 35.57 16.07 -4.90
CA MET A 1 35.28 16.22 -3.45
C MET A 1 33.78 16.43 -3.34
N ALA A 2 33.06 15.57 -2.65
CA ALA A 2 31.62 15.74 -2.42
C ALA A 2 31.40 17.04 -1.63
N THR A 3 30.55 17.91 -2.12
CA THR A 3 30.24 19.19 -1.47
C THR A 3 29.33 18.87 -0.28
N GLN A 4 29.70 19.33 0.90
CA GLN A 4 28.87 19.22 2.10
C GLN A 4 27.96 20.45 2.17
N HIS A 5 26.68 20.22 2.33
CA HIS A 5 25.69 21.28 2.48
C HIS A 5 24.90 21.11 3.78
N ILE A 6 24.62 22.21 4.45
CA ILE A 6 23.70 22.22 5.61
C ILE A 6 22.29 22.42 5.06
N GLN A 7 21.41 21.45 5.29
CA GLN A 7 20.01 21.46 4.83
C GLN A 7 19.08 21.08 5.96
N SER A 8 17.84 21.54 5.88
CA SER A 8 16.79 21.11 6.79
C SER A 8 16.38 19.67 6.48
N THR A 9 16.00 18.91 7.49
CA THR A 9 15.59 17.50 7.32
C THR A 9 14.47 17.34 6.30
N TYR A 10 13.48 18.23 6.28
CA TYR A 10 12.38 18.16 5.32
C TYR A 10 12.85 18.31 3.86
N GLU A 11 13.87 19.14 3.60
CA GLU A 11 14.45 19.31 2.25
C GLU A 11 15.19 18.05 1.81
N VAL A 12 15.93 17.43 2.74
CA VAL A 12 16.67 16.20 2.46
C VAL A 12 15.72 15.04 2.21
N LEU A 13 14.68 14.88 3.02
CA LEU A 13 13.67 13.83 2.81
C LEU A 13 12.90 14.01 1.49
N ALA A 14 12.65 15.26 1.08
CA ALA A 14 12.04 15.52 -0.22
C ALA A 14 12.95 15.03 -1.37
N LYS A 15 14.24 15.32 -1.30
CA LYS A 15 15.24 14.82 -2.29
C LYS A 15 15.35 13.30 -2.24
N ASP A 16 15.32 12.70 -1.06
CA ASP A 16 15.34 11.25 -0.92
C ASP A 16 14.13 10.61 -1.62
N ILE A 17 12.92 11.15 -1.44
CA ILE A 17 11.71 10.70 -2.12
C ILE A 17 11.85 10.84 -3.65
N GLN A 18 12.34 11.97 -4.14
CA GLN A 18 12.57 12.18 -5.57
C GLN A 18 13.58 11.15 -6.12
N SER A 19 14.67 10.89 -5.38
CA SER A 19 15.72 9.94 -5.78
C SER A 19 15.22 8.50 -5.90
N LEU A 20 14.12 8.15 -5.22
CA LEU A 20 13.43 6.87 -5.35
C LEU A 20 12.55 6.77 -6.62
N GLY A 21 12.59 7.79 -7.48
CA GLY A 21 11.78 7.85 -8.70
C GLY A 21 10.31 8.21 -8.45
N ILE A 22 10.01 8.78 -7.28
CA ILE A 22 8.66 9.28 -6.96
C ILE A 22 8.51 10.68 -7.56
N ASP A 23 7.52 10.83 -8.42
CA ASP A 23 7.17 12.05 -9.13
C ASP A 23 5.83 12.64 -8.68
N THR A 24 5.11 11.93 -7.85
CA THR A 24 3.72 12.25 -7.48
C THR A 24 3.44 11.88 -6.04
N VAL A 25 2.84 12.81 -5.29
CA VAL A 25 2.34 12.60 -3.92
C VAL A 25 0.94 13.18 -3.76
N PHE A 26 0.18 12.60 -2.84
CA PHE A 26 -1.19 13.01 -2.54
C PHE A 26 -1.25 13.55 -1.10
N GLY A 27 -2.13 14.48 -0.80
CA GLY A 27 -2.15 14.95 0.58
C GLY A 27 -3.19 16.00 0.91
N LEU A 28 -3.21 16.36 2.18
CA LEU A 28 -3.89 17.53 2.69
C LEU A 28 -2.87 18.33 3.49
N ILE A 29 -2.54 19.53 2.99
CA ILE A 29 -1.54 20.40 3.62
C ILE A 29 -2.02 20.79 5.02
N SER A 30 -1.11 20.66 5.98
CA SER A 30 -1.26 21.10 7.36
C SER A 30 -0.04 21.92 7.74
N ASP A 31 -0.15 22.76 8.77
CA ASP A 31 0.97 23.48 9.37
C ASP A 31 2.15 22.56 9.74
N ASP A 32 1.85 21.30 10.12
CA ASP A 32 2.86 20.31 10.50
C ASP A 32 3.66 19.74 9.31
N THR A 33 3.17 19.87 8.08
CA THR A 33 3.75 19.26 6.88
C THR A 33 3.94 20.25 5.72
N ALA A 34 3.54 21.50 5.88
CA ALA A 34 3.56 22.50 4.82
C ALA A 34 4.95 22.70 4.19
N LEU A 35 5.99 22.83 5.00
CA LEU A 35 7.36 22.99 4.52
C LEU A 35 7.85 21.78 3.74
N PHE A 36 7.54 20.58 4.21
CA PHE A 36 7.88 19.34 3.53
C PHE A 36 7.18 19.20 2.18
N VAL A 37 5.87 19.49 2.12
CA VAL A 37 5.10 19.49 0.87
C VAL A 37 5.64 20.54 -0.10
N THR A 38 5.96 21.75 0.40
CA THR A 38 6.55 22.80 -0.45
C THR A 38 7.91 22.38 -0.99
N ALA A 39 8.75 21.73 -0.18
CA ALA A 39 10.04 21.23 -0.65
C ALA A 39 9.90 20.16 -1.74
N LEU A 40 8.92 19.27 -1.64
CA LEU A 40 8.61 18.29 -2.69
C LEU A 40 8.21 18.98 -3.99
N ASP A 41 7.32 19.95 -3.93
CA ASP A 41 6.85 20.69 -5.11
C ASP A 41 7.98 21.49 -5.77
N MET A 42 8.82 22.16 -4.98
CA MET A 42 9.98 22.94 -5.49
C MET A 42 11.00 22.10 -6.27
N ILE A 43 11.11 20.81 -6.01
CA ILE A 43 12.00 19.91 -6.73
C ILE A 43 11.30 19.10 -7.82
N GLY A 44 10.03 19.43 -8.12
CA GLY A 44 9.26 18.83 -9.22
C GLY A 44 8.51 17.54 -8.86
N VAL A 45 8.36 17.20 -7.58
CA VAL A 45 7.44 16.15 -7.14
C VAL A 45 6.04 16.74 -7.06
N GLN A 46 5.15 16.33 -7.95
CA GLN A 46 3.82 16.89 -8.09
C GLN A 46 2.93 16.56 -6.88
N PHE A 47 2.40 17.59 -6.22
CA PHE A 47 1.48 17.43 -5.10
C PHE A 47 0.02 17.53 -5.55
N HIS A 48 -0.76 16.50 -5.28
CA HIS A 48 -2.20 16.46 -5.52
C HIS A 48 -2.97 16.65 -4.22
N GLY A 49 -3.53 17.83 -4.05
CA GLY A 49 -4.28 18.20 -2.85
C GLY A 49 -5.66 17.54 -2.77
N ALA A 50 -5.96 16.96 -1.62
CA ALA A 50 -7.29 16.47 -1.27
C ALA A 50 -7.98 17.44 -0.29
N ARG A 51 -9.26 17.23 -0.04
CA ARG A 51 -10.03 18.02 0.95
C ARG A 51 -10.30 17.26 2.25
N HIS A 52 -9.79 16.03 2.35
CA HIS A 52 -9.93 15.18 3.51
C HIS A 52 -8.82 14.14 3.52
N GLU A 53 -8.29 13.80 4.68
CA GLU A 53 -7.15 12.88 4.82
C GLU A 53 -7.46 11.49 4.27
N ASN A 54 -8.67 10.99 4.51
CA ASN A 54 -9.11 9.73 3.94
C ASN A 54 -9.02 9.74 2.40
N THR A 55 -9.41 10.85 1.78
CA THR A 55 -9.33 11.00 0.32
C THR A 55 -7.89 11.00 -0.15
N ALA A 56 -6.98 11.70 0.53
CA ALA A 56 -5.56 11.72 0.20
C ALA A 56 -4.97 10.29 0.22
N ILE A 57 -5.24 9.53 1.27
CA ILE A 57 -4.73 8.17 1.42
C ILE A 57 -5.35 7.22 0.38
N THR A 58 -6.64 7.35 0.08
CA THR A 58 -7.28 6.51 -0.95
C THR A 58 -6.85 6.89 -2.37
N MET A 59 -6.47 8.15 -2.64
CA MET A 59 -5.83 8.56 -3.89
C MET A 59 -4.46 7.88 -4.04
N ALA A 60 -3.64 7.86 -2.99
CA ALA A 60 -2.35 7.16 -2.98
C ALA A 60 -2.54 5.65 -3.18
N GLU A 61 -3.54 5.05 -2.55
CA GLU A 61 -3.87 3.63 -2.74
C GLU A 61 -4.33 3.35 -4.17
N GLY A 62 -5.23 4.15 -4.72
CA GLY A 62 -5.70 4.02 -6.10
C GLY A 62 -4.55 4.12 -7.10
N TYR A 63 -3.63 5.07 -6.90
CA TYR A 63 -2.42 5.19 -7.69
C TYR A 63 -1.55 3.92 -7.58
N ALA A 64 -1.31 3.44 -6.35
CA ALA A 64 -0.48 2.27 -6.14
C ALA A 64 -1.09 0.99 -6.73
N SER A 65 -2.39 0.78 -6.53
CA SER A 65 -3.09 -0.43 -6.99
C SER A 65 -3.21 -0.50 -8.52
N THR A 66 -3.24 0.63 -9.20
CA THR A 66 -3.39 0.69 -10.67
C THR A 66 -2.05 0.77 -11.40
N SER A 67 -1.07 1.50 -10.87
CA SER A 67 0.24 1.67 -11.49
C SER A 67 1.27 0.60 -11.09
N GLY A 68 1.05 -0.11 -9.97
CA GLY A 68 2.05 -1.00 -9.37
C GLY A 68 3.21 -0.26 -8.69
N ARG A 69 3.17 1.08 -8.63
CA ARG A 69 4.21 1.92 -8.02
C ARG A 69 3.85 2.25 -6.57
N LEU A 70 4.84 2.69 -5.78
CA LEU A 70 4.60 3.17 -4.42
C LEU A 70 3.71 4.43 -4.44
N GLY A 71 2.58 4.38 -3.74
CA GLY A 71 1.73 5.54 -3.48
C GLY A 71 2.16 6.24 -2.20
N ILE A 72 2.29 7.57 -2.23
CA ILE A 72 2.65 8.36 -1.05
C ILE A 72 1.53 9.33 -0.71
N ALA A 73 1.05 9.30 0.53
CA ALA A 73 0.15 10.31 1.09
C ALA A 73 0.86 11.11 2.17
N VAL A 74 0.68 12.44 2.17
CA VAL A 74 1.21 13.35 3.20
C VAL A 74 0.04 14.06 3.87
N VAL A 75 -0.10 13.90 5.18
CA VAL A 75 -1.22 14.45 5.95
C VAL A 75 -0.73 15.03 7.28
N GLY A 76 -1.56 15.84 7.92
CA GLY A 76 -1.24 16.47 9.21
C GLY A 76 -1.12 15.48 10.36
N ARG A 77 -0.88 16.01 11.57
CA ARG A 77 -0.76 15.23 12.82
C ARG A 77 -2.10 15.14 13.58
N GLY A 78 -2.11 14.25 14.55
CA GLY A 78 -3.20 14.14 15.52
C GLY A 78 -4.53 13.76 14.90
N PRO A 79 -5.54 14.63 14.88
CA PRO A 79 -6.85 14.35 14.29
C PRO A 79 -6.80 13.86 12.85
N ALA A 80 -5.80 14.27 12.07
CA ALA A 80 -5.57 13.77 10.71
C ALA A 80 -5.37 12.25 10.66
N THR A 81 -4.77 11.66 11.71
CA THR A 81 -4.65 10.19 11.82
C THR A 81 -6.03 9.54 11.93
N ALA A 82 -6.91 10.05 12.77
CA ALA A 82 -8.26 9.53 12.91
C ALA A 82 -9.06 9.69 11.60
N ASN A 83 -8.98 10.85 10.97
CA ASN A 83 -9.68 11.13 9.71
C ASN A 83 -9.21 10.22 8.56
N GLY A 84 -7.92 9.88 8.52
CA GLY A 84 -7.34 9.01 7.49
C GLY A 84 -7.47 7.50 7.73
N MET A 85 -7.99 7.10 8.89
CA MET A 85 -7.94 5.70 9.35
C MET A 85 -8.60 4.71 8.39
N HIS A 86 -9.76 5.04 7.83
CA HIS A 86 -10.45 4.15 6.90
C HIS A 86 -9.59 3.86 5.65
N GLY A 87 -9.01 4.89 5.04
CA GLY A 87 -8.12 4.74 3.88
C GLY A 87 -6.87 3.93 4.21
N ALA A 88 -6.26 4.19 5.38
CA ALA A 88 -5.07 3.48 5.84
C ALA A 88 -5.34 1.98 6.05
N VAL A 89 -6.43 1.63 6.73
CA VAL A 89 -6.85 0.24 6.94
C VAL A 89 -7.21 -0.44 5.61
N TYR A 90 -7.89 0.28 4.72
CA TYR A 90 -8.21 -0.24 3.39
C TYR A 90 -6.94 -0.55 2.60
N ALA A 91 -6.02 0.40 2.48
CA ALA A 91 -4.75 0.21 1.78
C ALA A 91 -3.95 -0.98 2.32
N ASN A 92 -3.90 -1.13 3.66
CA ASN A 92 -3.22 -2.26 4.30
C ASN A 92 -3.88 -3.61 3.95
N ARG A 93 -5.20 -3.69 4.02
CA ARG A 93 -5.95 -4.92 3.69
C ARG A 93 -5.92 -5.28 2.21
N THR A 94 -5.77 -4.29 1.34
CA THR A 94 -5.67 -4.53 -0.10
C THR A 94 -4.28 -5.00 -0.53
N GLY A 95 -3.28 -4.87 0.34
CA GLY A 95 -1.90 -5.20 0.01
C GLY A 95 -1.33 -4.24 -1.05
N SER A 96 -1.75 -2.98 -1.02
CA SER A 96 -1.24 -1.95 -1.91
C SER A 96 -0.01 -1.28 -1.28
N PRO A 97 1.09 -1.06 -2.03
CA PRO A 97 2.28 -0.40 -1.50
C PRO A 97 1.99 1.09 -1.27
N VAL A 98 1.68 1.44 -0.02
CA VAL A 98 1.35 2.83 0.36
C VAL A 98 2.17 3.28 1.54
N LEU A 99 2.87 4.40 1.39
CA LEU A 99 3.52 5.12 2.47
C LEU A 99 2.65 6.32 2.87
N ILE A 100 2.24 6.37 4.13
CA ILE A 100 1.49 7.50 4.67
C ILE A 100 2.42 8.26 5.61
N ILE A 101 2.78 9.48 5.22
CA ILE A 101 3.61 10.38 6.01
C ILE A 101 2.68 11.30 6.82
N TYR A 102 2.72 11.15 8.12
CA TYR A 102 1.99 11.99 9.05
C TYR A 102 2.92 13.03 9.66
N GLY A 103 2.46 14.26 9.81
CA GLY A 103 3.04 15.14 10.79
C GLY A 103 2.96 14.51 12.18
N ASP A 104 3.87 14.89 13.08
CA ASP A 104 3.83 14.41 14.46
C ASP A 104 4.22 15.55 15.42
N ALA A 105 3.87 15.38 16.70
CA ALA A 105 4.22 16.32 17.74
C ALA A 105 5.72 16.49 17.83
N PRO A 106 6.23 17.71 18.15
CA PRO A 106 7.65 17.90 18.36
C PRO A 106 8.15 16.95 19.45
N ILE A 107 9.36 16.43 19.25
CA ILE A 107 10.04 15.67 20.30
C ILE A 107 10.38 16.68 21.39
N ALA A 108 9.75 16.53 22.54
CA ALA A 108 9.86 17.52 23.61
C ALA A 108 11.24 17.49 24.27
N ASP A 109 11.96 18.61 24.15
CA ASP A 109 12.85 19.09 25.21
C ASP A 109 12.03 20.03 26.10
N GLY A 110 11.05 19.50 26.81
CA GLY A 110 10.38 20.23 27.88
C GLY A 110 9.57 21.51 27.50
N HIS A 111 9.50 21.88 26.23
CA HIS A 111 8.70 23.05 25.79
C HIS A 111 7.25 22.63 25.53
N ILE A 112 6.48 22.68 26.59
CA ILE A 112 5.02 22.74 26.53
C ILE A 112 4.65 23.96 25.68
N ASN A 113 3.73 23.78 24.73
CA ASN A 113 3.18 24.88 23.98
C ASN A 113 2.69 25.98 24.93
N THR A 114 3.37 27.12 24.95
CA THR A 114 3.07 28.25 25.85
C THR A 114 1.72 28.93 25.58
N LEU A 115 1.05 28.56 24.50
CA LEU A 115 -0.24 29.11 24.07
C LEU A 115 -1.46 28.29 24.55
N GLY A 116 -1.25 27.27 25.37
CA GLY A 116 -2.32 26.44 25.93
C GLY A 116 -2.17 24.94 25.60
N PRO A 117 -3.17 24.12 25.93
CA PRO A 117 -3.13 22.68 25.66
C PRO A 117 -3.02 22.42 24.16
N ASP A 118 -2.22 21.41 23.79
CA ASP A 118 -2.08 20.97 22.40
C ASP A 118 -3.41 20.34 21.91
N TYR A 119 -4.20 21.10 21.19
CA TYR A 119 -5.49 20.63 20.64
C TYR A 119 -5.33 19.53 19.58
N LYS A 120 -4.11 19.29 19.09
CA LYS A 120 -3.78 18.20 18.19
C LYS A 120 -3.15 17.01 18.92
N GLU A 121 -3.16 17.00 20.26
CA GLU A 121 -2.63 15.85 21.01
C GLU A 121 -3.40 14.58 20.67
N PHE A 122 -2.67 13.57 20.20
CA PHE A 122 -3.26 12.32 19.75
C PHE A 122 -2.19 11.22 19.69
N ASN A 123 -2.47 10.05 20.23
CA ASN A 123 -1.51 8.96 20.17
C ASN A 123 -1.60 8.21 18.81
N SER A 124 -1.07 8.84 17.76
CA SER A 124 -1.08 8.29 16.41
C SER A 124 -0.42 6.92 16.34
N THR A 125 0.71 6.72 17.04
CA THR A 125 1.41 5.43 17.08
C THR A 125 0.51 4.31 17.57
N MET A 126 -0.16 4.51 18.70
CA MET A 126 -1.04 3.48 19.28
C MET A 126 -2.20 3.15 18.35
N VAL A 127 -2.86 4.16 17.79
CA VAL A 127 -4.06 3.97 16.96
C VAL A 127 -3.71 3.29 15.64
N LEU A 128 -2.64 3.71 14.98
CA LEU A 128 -2.17 3.10 13.73
C LEU A 128 -1.72 1.65 13.95
N SER A 129 -0.97 1.39 15.02
CA SER A 129 -0.54 0.03 15.38
C SER A 129 -1.73 -0.88 15.72
N ALA A 130 -2.71 -0.38 16.47
CA ALA A 130 -3.94 -1.14 16.76
C ALA A 130 -4.76 -1.46 15.50
N ALA A 131 -4.66 -0.60 14.47
CA ALA A 131 -5.27 -0.85 13.17
C ALA A 131 -4.45 -1.80 12.27
N GLY A 132 -3.31 -2.29 12.75
CA GLY A 132 -2.46 -3.27 12.06
C GLY A 132 -1.45 -2.66 11.10
N LEU A 133 -1.22 -1.34 11.12
CA LEU A 133 -0.17 -0.72 10.34
C LEU A 133 1.18 -0.82 11.06
N GLN A 134 2.24 -1.03 10.29
CA GLN A 134 3.59 -0.82 10.80
C GLN A 134 3.89 0.68 10.85
N VAL A 135 4.41 1.14 11.99
CA VAL A 135 4.64 2.56 12.25
C VAL A 135 6.13 2.80 12.44
N PHE A 136 6.67 3.69 11.64
CA PHE A 136 8.02 4.23 11.76
C PHE A 136 7.94 5.64 12.31
N ARG A 137 8.85 6.03 13.18
CA ARG A 137 8.91 7.38 13.72
C ARG A 137 10.31 7.95 13.61
N ALA A 138 10.43 9.13 13.03
CA ALA A 138 11.67 9.86 12.98
C ALA A 138 12.03 10.41 14.38
N THR A 139 13.28 10.24 14.80
CA THR A 139 13.75 10.71 16.11
C THR A 139 14.89 11.72 16.02
N SER A 140 15.49 11.86 14.84
CA SER A 140 16.58 12.79 14.52
C SER A 140 16.66 12.93 13.00
N PRO A 141 17.39 13.92 12.45
CA PRO A 141 17.57 14.08 11.02
C PRO A 141 18.07 12.82 10.31
N LYS A 142 19.14 12.23 10.85
CA LYS A 142 19.69 10.99 10.29
C LYS A 142 18.73 9.81 10.46
N GLY A 143 18.08 9.73 11.63
CA GLY A 143 17.05 8.73 11.90
C GLY A 143 15.83 8.86 11.00
N ALA A 144 15.48 10.07 10.57
CA ALA A 144 14.38 10.31 9.64
C ALA A 144 14.65 9.68 8.26
N ARG A 145 15.88 9.77 7.74
CA ARG A 145 16.27 9.11 6.49
C ARG A 145 16.20 7.60 6.60
N THR A 146 16.69 7.03 7.70
CA THR A 146 16.60 5.59 7.95
C THR A 146 15.15 5.13 8.04
N ALA A 147 14.34 5.85 8.83
CA ALA A 147 12.91 5.54 8.97
C ALA A 147 12.16 5.63 7.63
N LEU A 148 12.49 6.59 6.77
CA LEU A 148 11.94 6.68 5.43
C LEU A 148 12.34 5.45 4.59
N ALA A 149 13.62 5.06 4.60
CA ALA A 149 14.10 3.90 3.85
C ALA A 149 13.40 2.61 4.29
N ASP A 150 13.31 2.37 5.60
CA ASP A 150 12.66 1.20 6.16
C ASP A 150 11.15 1.17 5.86
N ALA A 151 10.50 2.33 5.95
CA ALA A 151 9.09 2.48 5.62
C ALA A 151 8.83 2.19 4.14
N VAL A 152 9.67 2.71 3.23
CA VAL A 152 9.57 2.45 1.79
C VAL A 152 9.79 0.96 1.50
N ALA A 153 10.82 0.34 2.06
CA ALA A 153 11.11 -1.08 1.89
C ALA A 153 9.92 -1.94 2.34
N THR A 154 9.35 -1.61 3.51
CA THR A 154 8.18 -2.33 4.04
C THR A 154 6.93 -2.13 3.17
N ALA A 155 6.69 -0.92 2.69
CA ALA A 155 5.54 -0.63 1.83
C ALA A 155 5.62 -1.41 0.51
N GLN A 156 6.80 -1.53 -0.08
CA GLN A 156 6.99 -2.24 -1.34
C GLN A 156 6.76 -3.75 -1.25
N LEU A 157 6.71 -4.31 -0.06
CA LEU A 157 6.26 -5.70 0.16
C LEU A 157 4.72 -5.87 0.06
N GLY A 158 3.99 -4.82 -0.31
CA GLY A 158 2.53 -4.85 -0.42
C GLY A 158 1.84 -4.54 0.91
N ASN A 159 2.38 -3.59 1.67
CA ASN A 159 1.78 -3.12 2.93
C ASN A 159 1.47 -1.62 2.84
N ALA A 160 0.48 -1.18 3.61
CA ALA A 160 0.40 0.23 3.95
C ALA A 160 1.16 0.48 5.26
N VAL A 161 2.04 1.45 5.25
CA VAL A 161 2.86 1.80 6.41
C VAL A 161 2.73 3.27 6.75
N ALA A 162 2.96 3.61 8.00
CA ALA A 162 2.95 4.98 8.49
C ALA A 162 4.37 5.44 8.87
N LEU A 163 4.73 6.64 8.43
CA LEU A 163 5.92 7.36 8.90
C LEU A 163 5.47 8.60 9.67
N LEU A 164 5.76 8.65 10.96
CA LEU A 164 5.52 9.82 11.80
C LEU A 164 6.74 10.73 11.76
N LEU A 165 6.53 11.98 11.36
CA LEU A 165 7.57 12.95 11.12
C LEU A 165 7.40 14.16 12.06
N PRO A 166 8.02 14.16 13.25
CA PRO A 166 7.92 15.26 14.22
C PRO A 166 8.39 16.60 13.64
N THR A 167 7.64 17.66 13.91
CA THR A 167 7.93 19.01 13.40
C THR A 167 9.33 19.50 13.82
N SER A 168 9.78 19.19 15.03
CA SER A 168 11.13 19.52 15.50
C SER A 168 12.21 18.86 14.65
N VAL A 169 12.03 17.57 14.32
CA VAL A 169 12.96 16.82 13.44
C VAL A 169 12.94 17.37 12.03
N GLN A 170 11.78 17.74 11.48
CA GLN A 170 11.69 18.33 10.17
C GLN A 170 12.54 19.60 10.02
N LEU A 171 12.51 20.46 11.03
CA LEU A 171 13.19 21.78 11.02
C LEU A 171 14.68 21.69 11.35
N GLU A 172 15.12 20.61 11.97
CA GLU A 172 16.52 20.44 12.33
C GLU A 172 17.41 20.38 11.09
N LYS A 173 18.52 21.11 11.15
CA LYS A 173 19.51 21.18 10.07
C LYS A 173 20.68 20.27 10.36
N PHE A 174 21.18 19.62 9.32
CA PHE A 174 22.38 18.77 9.45
C PHE A 174 23.19 18.76 8.16
N GLU A 175 24.43 18.31 8.26
CA GLU A 175 25.32 18.18 7.13
C GLU A 175 24.96 16.95 6.30
N VAL A 176 24.74 17.16 5.01
CA VAL A 176 24.44 16.12 4.03
C VAL A 176 25.55 16.09 2.97
N LYS A 177 25.94 14.90 2.57
CA LYS A 177 26.79 14.68 1.40
C LYS A 177 25.86 14.43 0.19
N ASP A 178 26.07 15.19 -0.87
CA ASP A 178 25.20 15.15 -2.07
C ASP A 178 25.17 13.79 -2.80
N ASP A 179 26.12 12.92 -2.53
CA ASP A 179 26.27 11.61 -3.16
C ASP A 179 25.62 10.45 -2.41
N VAL A 180 24.98 10.74 -1.26
CA VAL A 180 24.36 9.71 -0.42
C VAL A 180 22.84 9.77 -0.58
N ALA A 181 22.31 9.11 -1.61
CA ALA A 181 20.87 8.86 -1.73
C ALA A 181 20.40 7.82 -0.69
N VAL A 182 19.15 7.93 -0.27
CA VAL A 182 18.50 6.86 0.51
C VAL A 182 18.35 5.63 -0.40
N SER A 183 18.87 4.51 0.07
CA SER A 183 18.72 3.23 -0.62
C SER A 183 17.95 2.27 0.28
N PRO A 184 16.63 2.11 0.07
CA PRO A 184 15.85 1.13 0.81
C PRO A 184 16.38 -0.28 0.52
N ALA A 185 16.62 -1.06 1.56
CA ALA A 185 16.91 -2.48 1.41
C ALA A 185 15.59 -3.22 1.11
N ILE A 186 15.16 -3.18 -0.14
CA ILE A 186 13.93 -3.84 -0.57
C ILE A 186 14.24 -5.34 -0.66
N PRO A 187 13.60 -6.18 0.15
CA PRO A 187 13.75 -7.62 0.03
C PRO A 187 13.30 -8.08 -1.36
N ASP A 188 14.00 -9.06 -1.92
CA ASP A 188 13.50 -9.73 -3.11
C ASP A 188 12.08 -10.24 -2.86
N PRO A 189 11.15 -10.04 -3.79
CA PRO A 189 9.82 -10.61 -3.64
C PRO A 189 9.94 -12.13 -3.50
N PRO A 190 9.14 -12.77 -2.64
CA PRO A 190 9.18 -14.20 -2.46
C PRO A 190 9.04 -14.88 -3.82
N ARG A 191 10.02 -15.68 -4.19
CA ARG A 191 9.98 -16.42 -5.45
C ARG A 191 8.85 -17.44 -5.39
N CYS A 192 7.89 -17.32 -6.28
CA CYS A 192 6.88 -18.35 -6.45
C CYS A 192 7.58 -19.65 -6.85
N GLU A 193 7.59 -20.64 -5.97
CA GLU A 193 8.09 -21.97 -6.30
C GLU A 193 7.18 -22.60 -7.36
N LYS A 194 7.80 -23.17 -8.38
CA LYS A 194 7.06 -23.94 -9.38
C LYS A 194 6.52 -25.20 -8.72
N ALA A 195 5.26 -25.53 -8.99
CA ALA A 195 4.68 -26.79 -8.54
C ALA A 195 5.53 -27.98 -9.01
N THR A 196 5.75 -28.95 -8.12
CA THR A 196 6.50 -30.17 -8.48
C THR A 196 5.70 -31.02 -9.47
N PRO A 197 6.34 -31.84 -10.31
CA PRO A 197 5.64 -32.76 -11.21
C PRO A 197 4.62 -33.65 -10.50
N GLN A 198 4.94 -34.09 -9.28
CA GLN A 198 4.02 -34.86 -8.45
C GLN A 198 2.78 -34.08 -8.05
N THR A 199 2.94 -32.83 -7.63
CA THR A 199 1.81 -31.95 -7.29
C THR A 199 0.91 -31.71 -8.50
N ILE A 200 1.52 -31.51 -9.69
CA ILE A 200 0.79 -31.32 -10.94
C ILE A 200 -0.01 -32.58 -11.29
N SER A 201 0.59 -33.76 -11.20
CA SER A 201 -0.07 -35.05 -11.49
C SER A 201 -1.26 -35.29 -10.56
N THR A 202 -1.05 -35.14 -9.24
CA THR A 202 -2.10 -35.32 -8.24
C THR A 202 -3.26 -34.35 -8.46
N THR A 203 -2.95 -33.08 -8.78
CA THR A 203 -3.97 -32.05 -9.06
C THR A 203 -4.75 -32.40 -10.34
N ALA A 204 -4.08 -32.85 -11.39
CA ALA A 204 -4.72 -33.24 -12.64
C ALA A 204 -5.66 -34.44 -12.45
N GLU A 205 -5.24 -35.45 -11.66
CA GLU A 205 -6.11 -36.58 -11.32
C GLU A 205 -7.36 -36.16 -10.56
N LEU A 206 -7.22 -35.23 -9.60
CA LEU A 206 -8.32 -34.71 -8.82
C LEU A 206 -9.31 -33.93 -9.70
N LEU A 207 -8.80 -33.10 -10.59
CA LEU A 207 -9.62 -32.35 -11.55
C LEU A 207 -10.36 -33.26 -12.53
N ASN A 208 -9.68 -34.30 -13.07
CA ASN A 208 -10.28 -35.26 -13.98
C ASN A 208 -11.41 -36.10 -13.33
N LYS A 209 -11.35 -36.32 -12.00
CA LYS A 209 -12.41 -36.99 -11.25
C LYS A 209 -13.57 -36.08 -10.89
N SER A 210 -13.41 -34.76 -11.06
CA SER A 210 -14.42 -33.78 -10.65
C SER A 210 -15.57 -33.72 -11.64
N ARG A 211 -16.81 -33.92 -11.17
CA ARG A 211 -18.02 -33.86 -12.00
C ARG A 211 -18.49 -32.43 -12.30
N ARG A 212 -18.19 -31.48 -11.43
CA ARG A 212 -18.64 -30.08 -11.51
C ARG A 212 -17.55 -29.15 -11.02
N PRO A 213 -16.43 -29.04 -11.72
CA PRO A 213 -15.33 -28.19 -11.29
C PRO A 213 -15.73 -26.70 -11.33
N LEU A 214 -15.19 -25.94 -10.40
CA LEU A 214 -15.36 -24.50 -10.29
C LEU A 214 -13.99 -23.85 -10.07
N ILE A 215 -13.62 -22.93 -10.93
CA ILE A 215 -12.40 -22.13 -10.77
C ILE A 215 -12.79 -20.76 -10.21
N VAL A 216 -12.21 -20.41 -9.06
CA VAL A 216 -12.37 -19.10 -8.41
C VAL A 216 -11.09 -18.33 -8.57
N ALA A 217 -11.05 -17.33 -9.43
CA ALA A 217 -9.89 -16.49 -9.65
C ALA A 217 -9.90 -15.26 -8.73
N GLY A 218 -8.84 -15.06 -7.98
CA GLY A 218 -8.64 -13.90 -7.12
C GLY A 218 -7.68 -12.88 -7.71
N VAL A 219 -7.40 -11.81 -6.98
CA VAL A 219 -6.49 -10.74 -7.37
C VAL A 219 -5.07 -11.25 -7.68
N GLY A 220 -4.61 -12.29 -6.98
CA GLY A 220 -3.30 -12.90 -7.27
C GLY A 220 -3.23 -13.49 -8.68
N ALA A 221 -4.26 -14.20 -9.11
CA ALA A 221 -4.35 -14.71 -10.48
C ALA A 221 -4.40 -13.58 -11.52
N HIS A 222 -5.13 -12.50 -11.22
CA HIS A 222 -5.20 -11.31 -12.07
C HIS A 222 -3.82 -10.64 -12.20
N ARG A 223 -3.13 -10.39 -11.08
CA ARG A 223 -1.77 -9.82 -11.08
C ARG A 223 -0.74 -10.70 -11.79
N ALA A 224 -0.94 -12.01 -11.76
CA ALA A 224 -0.08 -12.98 -12.45
C ALA A 224 -0.39 -13.13 -13.96
N GLY A 225 -1.40 -12.42 -14.50
CA GLY A 225 -1.81 -12.55 -15.90
C GLY A 225 -2.27 -13.97 -16.26
N ALA A 226 -2.93 -14.66 -15.31
CA ALA A 226 -3.30 -16.07 -15.48
C ALA A 226 -4.64 -16.29 -16.20
N ASP A 227 -5.25 -15.23 -16.73
CA ASP A 227 -6.57 -15.22 -17.40
C ASP A 227 -6.69 -16.28 -18.49
N GLN A 228 -5.85 -16.21 -19.51
CA GLN A 228 -5.88 -17.15 -20.64
C GLN A 228 -5.57 -18.61 -20.23
N ALA A 229 -4.68 -18.80 -19.26
CA ALA A 229 -4.35 -20.13 -18.78
C ALA A 229 -5.53 -20.76 -18.03
N LEU A 230 -6.23 -19.97 -17.24
CA LEU A 230 -7.43 -20.41 -16.50
C LEU A 230 -8.62 -20.65 -17.42
N GLU A 231 -8.80 -19.83 -18.46
CA GLU A 231 -9.82 -20.06 -19.50
C GLU A 231 -9.59 -21.39 -20.21
N LYS A 232 -8.35 -21.64 -20.70
CA LYS A 232 -7.99 -22.90 -21.34
C LYS A 232 -8.18 -24.12 -20.43
N LEU A 233 -7.87 -23.97 -19.14
CA LEU A 233 -8.10 -25.02 -18.16
C LEU A 233 -9.59 -25.28 -17.97
N ALA A 234 -10.37 -24.22 -17.84
CA ALA A 234 -11.83 -24.30 -17.68
C ALA A 234 -12.49 -25.02 -18.85
N ASP A 235 -12.12 -24.66 -20.07
CA ASP A 235 -12.62 -25.30 -21.29
C ASP A 235 -12.28 -26.80 -21.31
N ARG A 236 -11.05 -27.15 -20.90
CA ARG A 236 -10.58 -28.55 -20.94
C ARG A 236 -11.28 -29.44 -19.94
N ILE A 237 -11.63 -28.93 -18.76
CA ILE A 237 -12.26 -29.72 -17.68
C ILE A 237 -13.76 -29.44 -17.51
N GLY A 238 -14.34 -28.58 -18.34
CA GLY A 238 -15.74 -28.16 -18.22
C GLY A 238 -16.04 -27.39 -16.95
N ALA A 239 -15.11 -26.56 -16.48
CA ALA A 239 -15.26 -25.79 -15.26
C ALA A 239 -16.06 -24.49 -15.49
N LEU A 240 -16.78 -24.04 -14.46
CA LEU A 240 -17.22 -22.65 -14.39
C LEU A 240 -16.08 -21.77 -13.88
N LEU A 241 -15.96 -20.58 -14.51
CA LEU A 241 -15.07 -19.52 -14.07
C LEU A 241 -15.85 -18.48 -13.28
N ILE A 242 -15.37 -18.13 -12.12
CA ILE A 242 -15.84 -16.98 -11.35
C ILE A 242 -14.66 -16.17 -10.83
N THR A 243 -14.87 -14.89 -10.58
CA THR A 243 -13.85 -14.03 -9.98
C THR A 243 -14.26 -13.57 -8.59
N SER A 244 -13.27 -13.28 -7.75
CA SER A 244 -13.49 -12.46 -6.57
C SER A 244 -13.79 -11.00 -6.99
N VAL A 245 -14.37 -10.20 -6.08
CA VAL A 245 -14.68 -8.78 -6.36
C VAL A 245 -13.46 -8.01 -6.87
N ARG A 246 -12.28 -8.27 -6.31
CA ARG A 246 -11.03 -7.59 -6.69
C ARG A 246 -10.40 -8.08 -8.01
N ALA A 247 -10.89 -9.15 -8.57
CA ALA A 247 -10.49 -9.67 -9.88
C ALA A 247 -11.63 -9.55 -10.90
N LYS A 248 -12.61 -8.69 -10.63
CA LYS A 248 -13.70 -8.42 -11.56
C LYS A 248 -13.12 -8.05 -12.93
N ASP A 249 -13.80 -8.52 -13.99
CA ASP A 249 -13.44 -8.31 -15.39
C ASP A 249 -12.12 -8.99 -15.85
N MET A 250 -11.52 -9.87 -15.03
CA MET A 250 -10.33 -10.64 -15.39
C MET A 250 -10.56 -11.53 -16.62
N PHE A 251 -11.71 -12.15 -16.71
CA PHE A 251 -12.13 -12.95 -17.86
C PHE A 251 -13.05 -12.09 -18.74
N GLY A 252 -12.74 -11.88 -19.99
CA GLY A 252 -13.50 -11.03 -20.92
C GLY A 252 -15.03 -11.18 -20.84
N VAL A 253 -15.77 -11.15 -21.93
CA VAL A 253 -17.24 -11.32 -21.94
C VAL A 253 -17.61 -12.79 -21.67
N ILE A 254 -17.32 -13.30 -20.48
CA ILE A 254 -17.89 -14.57 -20.02
C ILE A 254 -19.22 -14.27 -19.36
N LEU A 255 -20.27 -14.93 -19.82
CA LEU A 255 -21.68 -14.76 -19.42
C LEU A 255 -21.98 -14.92 -17.90
N ILE A 256 -20.95 -15.13 -17.07
CA ILE A 256 -21.07 -15.31 -15.62
C ILE A 256 -20.03 -14.44 -14.95
N THR A 257 -20.22 -13.14 -14.98
CA THR A 257 -19.39 -12.18 -14.27
C THR A 257 -19.82 -12.06 -12.82
N SER A 258 -18.80 -12.08 -11.95
CA SER A 258 -18.78 -11.63 -10.55
C SER A 258 -19.92 -12.12 -9.66
N VAL A 259 -19.59 -13.15 -8.94
CA VAL A 259 -20.31 -13.44 -7.72
C VAL A 259 -19.52 -12.87 -6.56
N SER A 260 -20.08 -11.88 -5.92
CA SER A 260 -19.66 -11.51 -4.59
C SER A 260 -19.89 -12.71 -3.68
N LEU A 261 -18.83 -13.37 -3.21
CA LEU A 261 -18.90 -14.50 -2.26
C LEU A 261 -19.40 -14.08 -0.86
N VAL A 262 -19.94 -12.88 -0.73
CA VAL A 262 -20.58 -12.39 0.47
C VAL A 262 -22.10 -12.51 0.30
N HIS A 263 -22.65 -13.65 0.75
CA HIS A 263 -24.09 -13.84 1.05
C HIS A 263 -25.14 -13.49 -0.01
N SER A 264 -25.00 -13.89 -1.25
CA SER A 264 -26.19 -13.90 -2.11
C SER A 264 -26.33 -15.23 -2.85
N ARG A 265 -27.50 -15.82 -2.76
CA ARG A 265 -27.92 -16.95 -3.57
C ARG A 265 -27.81 -16.58 -5.04
N ILE A 266 -26.86 -17.20 -5.73
CA ILE A 266 -26.75 -17.00 -7.18
C ILE A 266 -27.85 -17.82 -7.84
N GLN A 267 -28.85 -17.15 -8.35
CA GLN A 267 -29.75 -17.68 -9.35
C GLN A 267 -29.27 -17.21 -10.73
N SER A 268 -28.45 -18.00 -11.40
CA SER A 268 -28.27 -17.88 -12.84
C SER A 268 -28.74 -19.15 -13.49
N ARG A 269 -29.88 -19.07 -14.19
CA ARG A 269 -30.39 -20.03 -15.16
C ARG A 269 -30.09 -21.52 -14.87
N GLY A 270 -30.55 -22.03 -13.72
CA GLY A 270 -30.53 -23.46 -13.41
C GLY A 270 -29.25 -24.08 -12.89
N ALA A 271 -28.16 -23.32 -12.71
CA ALA A 271 -26.92 -23.81 -12.13
C ALA A 271 -26.77 -23.36 -10.68
N SER A 272 -27.04 -24.25 -9.71
CA SER A 272 -26.80 -23.98 -8.30
C SER A 272 -25.33 -24.23 -7.93
N LEU A 273 -24.64 -23.20 -7.40
CA LEU A 273 -23.28 -23.32 -6.88
C LEU A 273 -23.12 -24.35 -5.76
N THR A 274 -24.18 -24.62 -5.03
CA THR A 274 -24.20 -25.57 -3.89
C THR A 274 -23.92 -27.03 -4.30
N LYS A 275 -23.91 -27.34 -5.59
CA LYS A 275 -23.66 -28.70 -6.10
C LYS A 275 -22.29 -28.88 -6.77
N ARG A 276 -21.37 -27.92 -6.65
CA ARG A 276 -20.04 -28.00 -7.27
C ARG A 276 -18.98 -28.52 -6.29
N THR A 277 -18.11 -29.41 -6.76
CA THR A 277 -17.29 -30.31 -5.93
C THR A 277 -15.79 -30.05 -5.96
N ALA A 278 -15.29 -29.05 -6.67
CA ALA A 278 -13.85 -28.72 -6.64
C ALA A 278 -13.63 -27.21 -6.63
N TYR A 279 -12.76 -26.76 -5.76
CA TYR A 279 -12.32 -25.37 -5.65
C TYR A 279 -10.83 -25.29 -5.98
N LEU A 280 -10.47 -24.47 -6.95
CA LEU A 280 -9.11 -24.01 -7.14
C LEU A 280 -9.07 -22.55 -6.65
N SER A 281 -8.66 -22.35 -5.41
CA SER A 281 -8.35 -21.02 -4.92
C SER A 281 -6.91 -20.67 -5.34
N SER A 282 -6.69 -19.52 -5.96
CA SER A 282 -5.36 -18.96 -5.99
C SER A 282 -4.99 -18.64 -4.54
N VAL A 283 -3.98 -19.32 -4.02
CA VAL A 283 -3.40 -18.98 -2.72
C VAL A 283 -2.94 -17.52 -2.81
N PRO A 284 -3.26 -16.65 -1.84
CA PRO A 284 -2.67 -15.32 -1.82
C PRO A 284 -1.15 -15.47 -1.68
N VAL A 285 -0.42 -14.80 -2.54
CA VAL A 285 1.03 -14.60 -2.46
C VAL A 285 1.33 -13.56 -1.40
#